data_6b100eb54c06a1492d0d3c536b8a02e9
#
_entry.id   6b100eb54c06a1492d0d3c536b8a02e9
#
_cell.length_a   1.000
_cell.length_b   1.000
_cell.length_c   1.000
_cell.angle_alpha   90.00
_cell.angle_beta   90.00
_cell.angle_gamma   90.00
#
_symmetry.space_group_name_H-M   'P 1'
#
loop_
_entity.id
_entity.type
_entity.pdbx_description
1 polymer ?
#
loop_
_entity_poly.entity_id
_entity_poly.type
_entity_poly.pdbx_seq_one_letter_code
_entity_poly.pdbx_strand_id
1 'polypeptide(L)'
;TIGNKKLNLLQTDASINPGNSGGALFNGSGNLIGIVVAKSAGSNVEGLGFAIPINHAAKIAKTLIKSGNIKSKSDSGNKNNALIGVTIHELSESEARREGYDKGGVFIASVASSYAKDAGLKAGDRIASFDGKEITGANQLREALAKHKAGDKVKIEIVRNKQKINTSVTLISGQQ
;
A
#
# COMPACT_ATOMS: atom_id res chain seq x y z
N THR A 1 4.08 12.40 8.53
CA THR A 1 3.27 11.18 8.34
C THR A 1 3.06 11.00 6.84
N ILE A 2 3.41 9.87 6.27
CA ILE A 2 3.02 9.51 4.89
C ILE A 2 1.96 8.42 5.05
N GLY A 3 0.70 8.75 4.72
CA GLY A 3 -0.45 7.95 5.10
C GLY A 3 -0.56 7.82 6.63
N ASN A 4 -1.13 6.72 7.13
CA ASN A 4 -1.29 6.49 8.58
C ASN A 4 -0.02 5.98 9.30
N LYS A 5 1.17 6.04 8.68
CA LYS A 5 2.42 5.59 9.30
C LYS A 5 3.25 6.79 9.78
N LYS A 6 3.59 6.80 11.08
CA LYS A 6 4.66 7.66 11.61
C LYS A 6 5.99 7.17 11.04
N LEU A 7 6.57 7.93 10.13
CA LEU A 7 7.92 7.71 9.63
C LEU A 7 8.86 8.69 10.34
N ASN A 8 9.93 8.18 10.90
CA ASN A 8 11.03 9.01 11.36
C ASN A 8 11.84 9.41 10.13
N LEU A 9 11.68 10.64 9.67
CA LEU A 9 12.39 11.20 8.54
C LEU A 9 13.34 12.30 9.02
N LEU A 10 14.46 12.44 8.33
CA LEU A 10 15.32 13.63 8.43
C LEU A 10 14.64 14.75 7.65
N GLN A 11 14.53 15.91 8.26
CA GLN A 11 14.13 17.14 7.57
C GLN A 11 15.38 17.89 7.13
N THR A 12 15.35 18.45 5.94
CA THR A 12 16.44 19.26 5.38
C THR A 12 15.90 20.48 4.65
N ASP A 13 16.66 21.54 4.65
CA ASP A 13 16.48 22.76 3.87
C ASP A 13 17.15 22.69 2.49
N ALA A 14 17.88 21.60 2.21
CA ALA A 14 18.43 21.37 0.88
C ALA A 14 17.32 21.35 -0.18
N SER A 15 17.62 21.92 -1.35
CA SER A 15 16.67 22.02 -2.47
C SER A 15 16.29 20.63 -2.99
N ILE A 16 15.16 20.09 -2.54
CA ILE A 16 14.61 18.83 -3.02
C ILE A 16 13.59 19.13 -4.13
N ASN A 17 13.87 18.58 -5.32
CA ASN A 17 13.04 18.73 -6.51
C ASN A 17 12.74 17.36 -7.14
N PRO A 18 11.76 17.27 -8.05
CA PRO A 18 11.56 16.09 -8.86
C PRO A 18 12.87 15.68 -9.57
N GLY A 19 13.27 14.42 -9.43
CA GLY A 19 14.55 13.88 -9.90
C GLY A 19 15.56 13.62 -8.78
N ASN A 20 15.45 14.25 -7.62
CA ASN A 20 16.35 13.99 -6.47
C ASN A 20 15.91 12.79 -5.62
N SER A 21 14.66 12.30 -5.77
CA SER A 21 14.13 11.15 -5.01
C SER A 21 14.96 9.89 -5.27
N GLY A 22 15.35 9.19 -4.20
CA GLY A 22 16.28 8.07 -4.25
C GLY A 22 17.75 8.48 -4.23
N GLY A 23 18.06 9.77 -4.35
CA GLY A 23 19.41 10.31 -4.25
C GLY A 23 19.95 10.31 -2.83
N ALA A 24 21.25 10.43 -2.69
CA ALA A 24 21.98 10.45 -1.44
C ALA A 24 21.94 11.85 -0.79
N LEU A 25 21.69 11.90 0.53
CA LEU A 25 21.85 13.12 1.33
C LEU A 25 23.13 13.00 2.16
N PHE A 26 24.04 13.95 1.96
CA PHE A 26 25.31 14.03 2.69
C PHE A 26 25.29 15.18 3.69
N ASN A 27 26.06 15.02 4.79
CA ASN A 27 26.33 16.14 5.70
C ASN A 27 27.55 16.95 5.23
N GLY A 28 27.87 18.05 5.95
CA GLY A 28 29.00 18.92 5.64
C GLY A 28 30.39 18.25 5.74
N SER A 29 30.47 17.06 6.34
CA SER A 29 31.69 16.24 6.42
C SER A 29 31.76 15.17 5.33
N GLY A 30 30.85 15.16 4.37
CA GLY A 30 30.78 14.17 3.29
C GLY A 30 30.25 12.80 3.66
N ASN A 31 29.66 12.66 4.85
CA ASN A 31 29.04 11.39 5.27
C ASN A 31 27.62 11.27 4.73
N LEU A 32 27.29 10.10 4.20
CA LEU A 32 25.92 9.76 3.80
C LEU A 32 25.03 9.66 5.04
N ILE A 33 24.02 10.51 5.15
CA ILE A 33 23.12 10.58 6.31
C ILE A 33 21.70 10.13 5.98
N GLY A 34 21.30 10.14 4.71
CA GLY A 34 19.95 9.72 4.33
C GLY A 34 19.77 9.49 2.84
N ILE A 35 18.59 8.98 2.49
CA ILE A 35 18.12 8.83 1.12
C ILE A 35 16.93 9.76 0.92
N VAL A 36 17.00 10.65 -0.05
CA VAL A 36 15.94 11.62 -0.36
C VAL A 36 14.66 10.92 -0.78
N VAL A 37 13.51 11.32 -0.19
CA VAL A 37 12.23 10.66 -0.51
C VAL A 37 11.35 11.55 -1.36
N ALA A 38 11.05 12.74 -0.92
CA ALA A 38 10.20 13.70 -1.64
C ALA A 38 10.09 15.03 -0.89
N LYS A 39 9.55 16.04 -1.60
CA LYS A 39 8.98 17.25 -1.03
C LYS A 39 7.52 16.98 -0.66
N SER A 40 7.03 17.50 0.45
CA SER A 40 5.61 17.38 0.81
C SER A 40 4.74 17.97 -0.31
N ALA A 41 3.95 17.14 -0.97
CA ALA A 41 2.96 17.63 -1.93
C ALA A 41 1.85 18.37 -1.18
N GLY A 42 1.72 19.68 -1.39
CA GLY A 42 0.60 20.48 -0.85
C GLY A 42 0.96 21.66 0.04
N SER A 43 2.23 21.90 0.34
CA SER A 43 2.64 23.13 1.01
C SER A 43 3.40 24.04 0.04
N ASN A 44 2.94 25.29 -0.11
CA ASN A 44 3.72 26.41 -0.67
C ASN A 44 4.93 26.76 0.21
N VAL A 45 5.47 25.80 0.96
CA VAL A 45 6.61 25.98 1.83
C VAL A 45 7.84 25.52 1.07
N GLU A 46 8.57 26.47 0.54
CA GLU A 46 9.93 26.23 0.03
C GLU A 46 10.87 25.88 1.20
N GLY A 47 11.83 24.96 0.96
CA GLY A 47 12.84 24.59 1.94
C GLY A 47 12.49 23.47 2.90
N LEU A 48 11.43 22.66 2.64
CA LEU A 48 11.11 21.48 3.43
C LEU A 48 11.30 20.21 2.61
N GLY A 49 12.50 19.65 2.68
CA GLY A 49 12.82 18.34 2.13
C GLY A 49 12.81 17.25 3.21
N PHE A 50 12.60 16.01 2.80
CA PHE A 50 12.62 14.85 3.69
C PHE A 50 13.49 13.73 3.14
N ALA A 51 14.22 13.06 4.03
CA ALA A 51 15.06 11.91 3.71
C ALA A 51 14.88 10.79 4.73
N ILE A 52 14.98 9.54 4.27
CA ILE A 52 15.02 8.36 5.15
C ILE A 52 16.42 8.32 5.79
N PRO A 53 16.52 8.25 7.15
CA PRO A 53 17.81 8.13 7.81
C PRO A 53 18.61 6.92 7.30
N ILE A 54 19.91 7.09 7.06
CA ILE A 54 20.76 6.05 6.47
C ILE A 54 20.80 4.76 7.29
N ASN A 55 20.71 4.86 8.62
CA ASN A 55 20.67 3.67 9.50
C ASN A 55 19.46 2.77 9.21
N HIS A 56 18.31 3.36 8.83
CA HIS A 56 17.11 2.62 8.41
C HIS A 56 17.31 2.04 7.00
N ALA A 57 17.76 2.86 6.05
CA ALA A 57 18.00 2.42 4.68
C ALA A 57 19.05 1.30 4.62
N ALA A 58 20.14 1.41 5.38
CA ALA A 58 21.19 0.39 5.44
C ALA A 58 20.72 -0.95 5.99
N LYS A 59 19.82 -0.96 7.00
CA LYS A 59 19.22 -2.22 7.50
C LYS A 59 18.40 -2.91 6.42
N ILE A 60 17.61 -2.15 5.69
CA ILE A 60 16.78 -2.65 4.58
C ILE A 60 17.67 -3.17 3.45
N ALA A 61 18.68 -2.39 3.03
CA ALA A 61 19.63 -2.79 2.00
C ALA A 61 20.38 -4.09 2.35
N LYS A 62 20.88 -4.22 3.59
CA LYS A 62 21.50 -5.47 4.06
C LYS A 62 20.58 -6.67 3.98
N THR A 63 19.30 -6.48 4.31
CA THR A 63 18.29 -7.56 4.20
C THR A 63 18.05 -7.94 2.76
N LEU A 64 17.91 -6.97 1.85
CA LEU A 64 17.74 -7.19 0.42
C LEU A 64 18.93 -7.94 -0.19
N ILE A 65 20.16 -7.51 0.13
CA ILE A 65 21.40 -8.17 -0.35
C ILE A 65 21.45 -9.63 0.14
N LYS A 66 21.05 -9.89 1.40
CA LYS A 66 21.16 -11.23 2.01
C LYS A 66 20.06 -12.18 1.56
N SER A 67 18.83 -11.72 1.34
CA SER A 67 17.66 -12.57 1.13
C SER A 67 16.93 -12.32 -0.19
N GLY A 68 17.32 -11.31 -0.96
CA GLY A 68 16.63 -10.91 -2.20
C GLY A 68 15.23 -10.34 -1.96
N ASN A 69 14.76 -10.32 -0.72
CA ASN A 69 13.41 -9.92 -0.36
C ASN A 69 13.37 -9.20 1.00
N ILE A 70 12.50 -8.22 1.14
CA ILE A 70 12.15 -7.62 2.43
C ILE A 70 10.85 -8.29 2.89
N LYS A 71 10.94 -9.12 3.94
CA LYS A 71 9.73 -9.48 4.68
C LYS A 71 9.19 -8.21 5.31
N SER A 72 8.21 -7.59 4.67
CA SER A 72 7.47 -6.48 5.24
C SER A 72 6.86 -6.94 6.57
N LYS A 73 6.92 -6.10 7.63
CA LYS A 73 6.16 -6.39 8.85
C LYS A 73 4.65 -6.50 8.60
N SER A 74 4.19 -6.08 7.42
CA SER A 74 2.81 -6.29 6.96
C SER A 74 2.55 -7.72 6.47
N ASP A 75 3.60 -8.54 6.19
CA ASP A 75 3.43 -9.95 5.81
C ASP A 75 3.24 -10.88 7.01
N SER A 76 3.36 -10.37 8.25
CA SER A 76 3.14 -11.15 9.47
C SER A 76 1.68 -11.52 9.72
N GLY A 77 0.74 -11.06 8.91
CA GLY A 77 -0.70 -11.29 9.09
C GLY A 77 -1.25 -12.50 8.33
N ASN A 78 -0.64 -12.90 7.24
CA ASN A 78 -1.18 -14.01 6.42
C ASN A 78 -0.23 -15.21 6.41
N LYS A 79 -0.29 -16.03 7.46
CA LYS A 79 0.47 -17.30 7.56
C LYS A 79 0.16 -18.28 6.42
N ASN A 80 -0.99 -18.13 5.78
CA ASN A 80 -1.48 -19.01 4.71
C ASN A 80 -1.21 -18.44 3.32
N ASN A 81 -0.61 -17.24 3.21
CA ASN A 81 -0.23 -16.58 1.97
C ASN A 81 -1.35 -16.50 0.90
N ALA A 82 -2.61 -16.39 1.36
CA ALA A 82 -3.77 -16.29 0.50
C ALA A 82 -3.97 -14.85 -0.01
N LEU A 83 -4.16 -14.67 -1.30
CA LEU A 83 -4.36 -13.37 -1.95
C LEU A 83 -5.61 -13.39 -2.84
N ILE A 84 -6.26 -12.23 -2.99
CA ILE A 84 -7.34 -12.05 -3.98
C ILE A 84 -6.76 -11.98 -5.41
N GLY A 85 -5.51 -11.52 -5.53
CA GLY A 85 -4.85 -11.32 -6.83
C GLY A 85 -5.22 -9.96 -7.46
N VAL A 86 -5.40 -8.96 -6.64
CA VAL A 86 -5.62 -7.56 -7.02
C VAL A 86 -4.61 -6.65 -6.31
N THR A 87 -4.27 -5.53 -6.94
CA THR A 87 -3.59 -4.42 -6.27
C THR A 87 -4.64 -3.51 -5.68
N ILE A 88 -4.44 -3.06 -4.46
CA ILE A 88 -5.37 -2.17 -3.76
C ILE A 88 -4.71 -0.86 -3.37
N HIS A 89 -5.51 0.18 -3.23
CA HIS A 89 -5.16 1.42 -2.55
C HIS A 89 -6.28 1.81 -1.57
N GLU A 90 -5.94 2.60 -0.58
CA GLU A 90 -6.87 3.07 0.43
C GLU A 90 -7.07 4.57 0.23
N LEU A 91 -8.32 4.99 0.15
CA LEU A 91 -8.71 6.41 0.05
C LEU A 91 -9.45 6.83 1.31
N SER A 92 -9.06 7.98 1.85
CA SER A 92 -9.85 8.66 2.88
C SER A 92 -11.19 9.14 2.31
N GLU A 93 -12.13 9.52 3.18
CA GLU A 93 -13.43 10.08 2.75
C GLU A 93 -13.26 11.31 1.83
N SER A 94 -12.29 12.17 2.13
CA SER A 94 -12.01 13.38 1.36
C SER A 94 -11.42 13.08 -0.02
N GLU A 95 -10.51 12.11 -0.12
CA GLU A 95 -9.90 11.67 -1.37
C GLU A 95 -10.94 10.95 -2.25
N ALA A 96 -11.71 10.03 -1.65
CA ALA A 96 -12.77 9.32 -2.35
C ALA A 96 -13.79 10.27 -2.99
N ARG A 97 -14.23 11.31 -2.24
CA ARG A 97 -15.16 12.32 -2.79
C ARG A 97 -14.56 13.11 -3.97
N ARG A 98 -13.26 13.43 -3.92
CA ARG A 98 -12.56 14.10 -5.04
C ARG A 98 -12.52 13.22 -6.29
N GLU A 99 -12.44 11.91 -6.12
CA GLU A 99 -12.44 10.92 -7.21
C GLU A 99 -13.86 10.49 -7.65
N GLY A 100 -14.91 11.10 -7.06
CA GLY A 100 -16.30 10.83 -7.42
C GLY A 100 -16.93 9.62 -6.72
N TYR A 101 -16.28 9.09 -5.69
CA TYR A 101 -16.83 8.02 -4.86
C TYR A 101 -17.61 8.58 -3.66
N ASP A 102 -18.63 7.85 -3.21
CA ASP A 102 -19.50 8.29 -2.11
C ASP A 102 -18.84 8.10 -0.74
N LYS A 103 -17.93 7.15 -0.59
CA LYS A 103 -17.33 6.75 0.68
C LYS A 103 -15.89 6.30 0.48
N GLY A 104 -15.03 6.63 1.43
CA GLY A 104 -13.66 6.12 1.51
C GLY A 104 -13.58 4.61 1.75
N GLY A 105 -12.38 4.08 1.79
CA GLY A 105 -12.11 2.66 2.04
C GLY A 105 -11.07 2.07 1.10
N VAL A 106 -11.17 0.76 0.85
CA VAL A 106 -10.22 -0.01 0.05
C VAL A 106 -10.75 -0.15 -1.37
N PHE A 107 -9.97 0.32 -2.34
CA PHE A 107 -10.29 0.28 -3.77
C PHE A 107 -9.34 -0.61 -4.54
N ILE A 108 -9.85 -1.28 -5.56
CA ILE A 108 -9.04 -2.08 -6.48
C ILE A 108 -8.36 -1.15 -7.48
N ALA A 109 -7.04 -1.08 -7.46
CA ALA A 109 -6.24 -0.33 -8.42
C ALA A 109 -6.05 -1.10 -9.74
N SER A 110 -5.80 -2.42 -9.63
CA SER A 110 -5.66 -3.30 -10.79
C SER A 110 -6.00 -4.75 -10.44
N VAL A 111 -6.36 -5.54 -11.46
CA VAL A 111 -6.70 -6.95 -11.32
C VAL A 111 -5.65 -7.77 -12.09
N ALA A 112 -4.82 -8.52 -11.36
CA ALA A 112 -3.75 -9.32 -11.93
C ALA A 112 -4.18 -10.79 -12.17
N SER A 113 -4.87 -11.39 -11.20
CA SER A 113 -5.27 -12.80 -11.25
C SER A 113 -6.44 -13.07 -12.20
N SER A 114 -6.39 -14.20 -12.94
CA SER A 114 -7.52 -14.70 -13.71
C SER A 114 -8.73 -14.98 -12.83
N TYR A 115 -8.55 -15.58 -11.66
CA TYR A 115 -9.64 -15.84 -10.70
C TYR A 115 -10.37 -14.59 -10.23
N ALA A 116 -9.65 -13.48 -10.06
CA ALA A 116 -10.25 -12.19 -9.71
C ALA A 116 -11.00 -11.58 -10.91
N LYS A 117 -10.49 -11.76 -12.14
CA LYS A 117 -11.17 -11.36 -13.39
C LYS A 117 -12.46 -12.17 -13.60
N ASP A 118 -12.38 -13.50 -13.41
CA ASP A 118 -13.53 -14.39 -13.54
C ASP A 118 -14.60 -14.12 -12.48
N ALA A 119 -14.21 -13.66 -11.30
CA ALA A 119 -15.11 -13.15 -10.28
C ALA A 119 -15.75 -11.79 -10.64
N GLY A 120 -15.38 -11.20 -11.77
CA GLY A 120 -15.91 -9.93 -12.26
C GLY A 120 -15.36 -8.69 -11.56
N LEU A 121 -14.27 -8.80 -10.81
CA LEU A 121 -13.60 -7.68 -10.15
C LEU A 121 -12.93 -6.77 -11.19
N LYS A 122 -12.99 -5.46 -10.96
CA LYS A 122 -12.42 -4.44 -11.86
C LYS A 122 -11.71 -3.34 -11.07
N ALA A 123 -10.82 -2.63 -11.73
CA ALA A 123 -10.25 -1.40 -11.18
C ALA A 123 -11.38 -0.38 -10.91
N GLY A 124 -11.25 0.34 -9.81
CA GLY A 124 -12.26 1.28 -9.34
C GLY A 124 -13.34 0.66 -8.41
N ASP A 125 -13.40 -0.66 -8.26
CA ASP A 125 -14.30 -1.28 -7.29
C ASP A 125 -13.85 -0.97 -5.87
N ARG A 126 -14.78 -0.54 -5.01
CA ARG A 126 -14.54 -0.46 -3.57
C ARG A 126 -14.91 -1.79 -2.92
N ILE A 127 -14.00 -2.40 -2.20
CA ILE A 127 -14.26 -3.61 -1.40
C ILE A 127 -15.05 -3.19 -0.17
N ALA A 128 -16.32 -3.59 -0.09
CA ALA A 128 -17.22 -3.24 1.00
C ALA A 128 -17.23 -4.32 2.10
N SER A 129 -17.20 -5.60 1.71
CA SER A 129 -17.07 -6.70 2.66
C SER A 129 -16.27 -7.86 2.07
N PHE A 130 -15.65 -8.63 2.96
CA PHE A 130 -14.92 -9.86 2.63
C PHE A 130 -15.27 -10.92 3.68
N ASP A 131 -15.76 -12.08 3.22
CA ASP A 131 -16.25 -13.17 4.08
C ASP A 131 -17.27 -12.70 5.12
N GLY A 132 -18.22 -11.86 4.71
CA GLY A 132 -19.26 -11.29 5.56
C GLY A 132 -18.78 -10.21 6.55
N LYS A 133 -17.50 -9.85 6.54
CA LYS A 133 -16.95 -8.78 7.39
C LYS A 133 -16.85 -7.49 6.59
N GLU A 134 -17.31 -6.39 7.17
CA GLU A 134 -17.13 -5.07 6.60
C GLU A 134 -15.65 -4.71 6.51
N ILE A 135 -15.25 -4.14 5.38
CA ILE A 135 -13.89 -3.70 5.09
C ILE A 135 -13.89 -2.18 4.94
N THR A 136 -13.33 -1.49 5.93
CA THR A 136 -13.17 -0.04 5.94
C THR A 136 -11.71 0.39 5.72
N GLY A 137 -10.76 -0.56 5.79
CA GLY A 137 -9.34 -0.28 5.62
C GLY A 137 -8.54 -1.52 5.20
N ALA A 138 -7.36 -1.30 4.65
CA ALA A 138 -6.49 -2.37 4.14
C ALA A 138 -6.03 -3.37 5.21
N ASN A 139 -5.89 -2.93 6.47
CA ASN A 139 -5.52 -3.83 7.57
C ASN A 139 -6.62 -4.85 7.85
N GLN A 140 -7.89 -4.44 7.83
CA GLN A 140 -9.03 -5.36 8.04
C GLN A 140 -9.10 -6.41 6.93
N LEU A 141 -8.85 -6.01 5.68
CA LEU A 141 -8.79 -6.95 4.56
C LEU A 141 -7.65 -7.97 4.75
N ARG A 142 -6.47 -7.54 5.21
CA ARG A 142 -5.34 -8.43 5.50
C ARG A 142 -5.66 -9.42 6.62
N GLU A 143 -6.28 -8.94 7.70
CA GLU A 143 -6.70 -9.80 8.82
C GLU A 143 -7.77 -10.82 8.40
N ALA A 144 -8.67 -10.43 7.52
CA ALA A 144 -9.67 -11.34 6.97
C ALA A 144 -9.01 -12.40 6.07
N LEU A 145 -8.12 -11.99 5.15
CA LEU A 145 -7.36 -12.89 4.28
C LEU A 145 -6.47 -13.87 5.05
N ALA A 146 -5.91 -13.45 6.20
CA ALA A 146 -5.05 -14.31 7.02
C ALA A 146 -5.75 -15.56 7.58
N LYS A 147 -7.08 -15.59 7.56
CA LYS A 147 -7.89 -16.72 8.03
C LYS A 147 -8.13 -17.78 6.94
N HIS A 148 -7.78 -17.46 5.72
CA HIS A 148 -8.00 -18.30 4.54
C HIS A 148 -6.68 -18.78 3.96
N LYS A 149 -6.75 -19.78 3.10
CA LYS A 149 -5.63 -20.35 2.34
C LYS A 149 -5.88 -20.24 0.83
N ALA A 150 -4.83 -20.39 0.05
CA ALA A 150 -4.94 -20.49 -1.40
C ALA A 150 -5.88 -21.65 -1.79
N GLY A 151 -6.75 -21.41 -2.76
CA GLY A 151 -7.80 -22.32 -3.21
C GLY A 151 -9.15 -22.10 -2.53
N ASP A 152 -9.23 -21.39 -1.41
CA ASP A 152 -10.51 -21.09 -0.78
C ASP A 152 -11.34 -20.17 -1.68
N LYS A 153 -12.64 -20.47 -1.78
CA LYS A 153 -13.61 -19.63 -2.47
C LYS A 153 -14.36 -18.78 -1.44
N VAL A 154 -14.16 -17.46 -1.51
CA VAL A 154 -14.64 -16.52 -0.49
C VAL A 154 -15.62 -15.53 -1.09
N LYS A 155 -16.68 -15.21 -0.35
CA LYS A 155 -17.65 -14.18 -0.74
C LYS A 155 -17.03 -12.79 -0.57
N ILE A 156 -17.22 -11.94 -1.56
CA ILE A 156 -16.81 -10.54 -1.55
C ILE A 156 -17.96 -9.65 -2.02
N GLU A 157 -18.23 -8.57 -1.29
CA GLU A 157 -19.12 -7.50 -1.72
C GLU A 157 -18.27 -6.32 -2.17
N ILE A 158 -18.51 -5.86 -3.38
CA ILE A 158 -17.90 -4.64 -3.92
C ILE A 158 -18.97 -3.59 -4.20
N VAL A 159 -18.56 -2.33 -4.23
CA VAL A 159 -19.39 -1.22 -4.70
C VAL A 159 -18.78 -0.68 -5.98
N ARG A 160 -19.55 -0.70 -7.05
CA ARG A 160 -19.22 -0.17 -8.37
C ARG A 160 -20.34 0.73 -8.84
N ASN A 161 -20.05 1.96 -9.22
CA ASN A 161 -21.07 2.94 -9.67
C ASN A 161 -22.23 3.06 -8.68
N LYS A 162 -21.91 3.12 -7.36
CA LYS A 162 -22.88 3.20 -6.25
C LYS A 162 -23.75 1.96 -6.06
N GLN A 163 -23.55 0.92 -6.82
CA GLN A 163 -24.30 -0.34 -6.70
C GLN A 163 -23.45 -1.40 -5.98
N LYS A 164 -24.10 -2.13 -5.07
CA LYS A 164 -23.52 -3.28 -4.39
C LYS A 164 -23.58 -4.50 -5.30
N ILE A 165 -22.45 -5.16 -5.46
CA ILE A 165 -22.30 -6.38 -6.25
C ILE A 165 -21.72 -7.44 -5.33
N ASN A 166 -22.43 -8.55 -5.19
CA ASN A 166 -22.00 -9.72 -4.45
C ASN A 166 -21.43 -10.75 -5.43
N THR A 167 -20.20 -11.19 -5.19
CA THR A 167 -19.55 -12.23 -5.97
C THR A 167 -18.71 -13.14 -5.07
N SER A 168 -18.09 -14.14 -5.66
CA SER A 168 -17.13 -14.99 -4.95
C SER A 168 -15.83 -15.06 -5.73
N VAL A 169 -14.70 -14.98 -5.02
CA VAL A 169 -13.38 -15.05 -5.60
C VAL A 169 -12.62 -16.25 -5.03
N THR A 170 -11.90 -16.98 -5.88
CA THR A 170 -10.97 -18.03 -5.43
C THR A 170 -9.64 -17.38 -5.11
N LEU A 171 -9.15 -17.63 -3.89
CA LEU A 171 -7.89 -17.07 -3.42
C LEU A 171 -6.71 -17.80 -4.04
N ILE A 172 -5.67 -17.06 -4.37
CA ILE A 172 -4.43 -17.58 -4.94
C ILE A 172 -3.30 -17.59 -3.91
N SER A 173 -2.24 -18.36 -4.18
CA SER A 173 -1.01 -18.30 -3.39
C SER A 173 -0.21 -17.05 -3.74
N GLY A 174 0.33 -16.38 -2.73
CA GLY A 174 1.26 -15.26 -2.90
C GLY A 174 2.70 -15.70 -3.24
N GLN A 175 2.93 -16.95 -3.59
CA GLN A 175 4.23 -17.45 -4.07
C GLN A 175 4.22 -17.45 -5.60
N GLN A 176 4.81 -16.44 -6.17
CA GLN A 176 5.56 -16.48 -7.44
C GLN A 176 6.84 -15.70 -7.24
#